data_eeddb1107fde97af532b11387aa63145
#
_entry.id   eeddb1107fde97af532b11387aa63145
#
_cell.length_a   1.000
_cell.length_b   1.000
_cell.length_c   1.000
_cell.angle_alpha   90.00
_cell.angle_beta   90.00
_cell.angle_gamma   90.00
#
_symmetry.space_group_name_H-M   'P 1'
#
loop_
_entity.id
_entity.type
_entity.pdbx_description
1 polymer ?
#
loop_
_entity_poly.entity_id
_entity_poly.type
_entity_poly.pdbx_seq_one_letter_code
_entity_poly.pdbx_strand_id
1 'polypeptide(L)'
;MTEQITYAAAGVDVEAGDKAVELMKASVRRATRPEVLGGLGGFAGMFDATAIARMDRPVLATSTDGVGTKVAIAQALDIHDTIGFDLVGMVVDDIVVCGAEPLFMTDYIACGKVVPERIAAIVGGIARACEQARVALVGGETAEHPGLLDPDEYDCAGAATGVVEYADILSPDRIREGDVILGLASSGLHSNGYSLVRRVIAHAGWALDREVAEFGRTLGEELLTPTRVYAADLVDLLRDPSVVAGGGVHGLSHVTGGGLAANLARVLPQGLHATVDRATWTPPAVFATVQSLGNVPQSDIERTLNQGVGFVALVPADAVDTTTAFLDARGIPTWVMGQVHDADRAPIDPGHEVIHGAKGVDGGSVQLVGVHR
;
A
#
# COMPACT_ATOMS: atom_id res chain seq x y z
N MET A 1 -55.08 -5.68 3.24
CA MET A 1 -54.24 -4.46 3.39
C MET A 1 -52.99 -4.72 2.61
N THR A 2 -52.71 -3.98 1.59
CA THR A 2 -51.47 -4.06 0.83
C THR A 2 -50.33 -3.59 1.75
N GLU A 3 -49.35 -4.43 1.96
CA GLU A 3 -48.11 -4.12 2.73
C GLU A 3 -47.46 -2.88 2.12
N GLN A 4 -47.19 -1.88 2.96
CA GLN A 4 -46.50 -0.66 2.48
C GLN A 4 -45.03 -0.95 2.34
N ILE A 5 -44.52 -0.96 1.12
CA ILE A 5 -43.09 -1.12 0.85
C ILE A 5 -42.39 0.21 1.16
N THR A 6 -41.50 0.21 2.14
CA THR A 6 -40.69 1.36 2.54
C THR A 6 -39.22 1.15 2.14
N TYR A 7 -38.42 2.23 2.15
CA TYR A 7 -36.98 2.14 1.84
C TYR A 7 -36.26 1.27 2.89
N ALA A 8 -36.61 1.40 4.16
CA ALA A 8 -36.09 0.52 5.21
C ALA A 8 -36.54 -0.96 5.02
N ALA A 9 -37.77 -1.22 4.55
CA ALA A 9 -38.21 -2.57 4.23
C ALA A 9 -37.47 -3.13 2.98
N ALA A 10 -36.90 -2.27 2.13
CA ALA A 10 -36.05 -2.64 1.02
C ALA A 10 -34.58 -2.87 1.43
N GLY A 11 -34.25 -2.70 2.71
CA GLY A 11 -32.94 -3.00 3.28
C GLY A 11 -31.96 -1.81 3.41
N VAL A 12 -32.46 -0.57 3.29
CA VAL A 12 -31.61 0.64 3.45
C VAL A 12 -32.07 1.43 4.70
N ASP A 13 -31.13 1.58 5.66
CA ASP A 13 -31.34 2.23 6.95
C ASP A 13 -30.64 3.61 7.01
N VAL A 14 -31.38 4.67 6.68
CA VAL A 14 -30.87 6.06 6.69
C VAL A 14 -30.44 6.49 8.10
N GLU A 15 -31.16 6.09 9.16
CA GLU A 15 -30.85 6.49 10.53
C GLU A 15 -29.53 5.85 11.00
N ALA A 16 -29.25 4.61 10.60
CA ALA A 16 -27.99 3.95 10.86
C ALA A 16 -26.84 4.68 10.13
N GLY A 17 -27.06 5.14 8.91
CA GLY A 17 -26.11 5.97 8.16
C GLY A 17 -25.76 7.27 8.90
N ASP A 18 -26.78 8.02 9.34
CA ASP A 18 -26.59 9.26 10.11
C ASP A 18 -25.81 9.03 11.40
N LYS A 19 -26.11 7.94 12.12
CA LYS A 19 -25.38 7.54 13.33
C LYS A 19 -23.90 7.21 13.03
N ALA A 20 -23.62 6.50 11.95
CA ALA A 20 -22.26 6.20 11.53
C ALA A 20 -21.47 7.48 11.29
N VAL A 21 -22.05 8.45 10.55
CA VAL A 21 -21.44 9.77 10.31
C VAL A 21 -21.13 10.49 11.62
N GLU A 22 -22.06 10.49 12.59
CA GLU A 22 -21.82 11.13 13.88
C GLU A 22 -20.65 10.50 14.63
N LEU A 23 -20.56 9.17 14.66
CA LEU A 23 -19.49 8.43 15.34
C LEU A 23 -18.10 8.67 14.71
N MET A 24 -18.02 8.85 13.40
CA MET A 24 -16.73 9.04 12.71
C MET A 24 -16.21 10.49 12.70
N LYS A 25 -17.04 11.49 12.96
CA LYS A 25 -16.69 12.93 12.87
C LYS A 25 -15.37 13.30 13.55
N ALA A 26 -15.16 12.82 14.78
CA ALA A 26 -13.95 13.13 15.55
C ALA A 26 -12.68 12.54 14.91
N SER A 27 -12.78 11.36 14.29
CA SER A 27 -11.68 10.71 13.60
C SER A 27 -11.32 11.43 12.31
N VAL A 28 -12.31 11.74 11.48
CA VAL A 28 -12.11 12.46 10.21
C VAL A 28 -11.51 13.86 10.43
N ARG A 29 -11.90 14.56 11.50
CA ARG A 29 -11.32 15.86 11.87
C ARG A 29 -9.80 15.80 12.15
N ARG A 30 -9.26 14.67 12.59
CA ARG A 30 -7.81 14.50 12.77
C ARG A 30 -7.07 14.34 11.44
N ALA A 31 -7.72 13.70 10.47
CA ALA A 31 -7.20 13.51 9.13
C ALA A 31 -7.52 14.70 8.21
N THR A 32 -7.23 15.93 8.70
CA THR A 32 -7.45 17.16 7.93
C THR A 32 -6.14 17.93 7.74
N ARG A 33 -6.11 18.80 6.76
CA ARG A 33 -5.00 19.73 6.48
C ARG A 33 -5.55 21.16 6.46
N PRO A 34 -4.69 22.17 6.66
CA PRO A 34 -5.11 23.60 6.61
C PRO A 34 -5.77 23.99 5.28
N GLU A 35 -5.44 23.29 4.20
CA GLU A 35 -5.95 23.53 2.85
C GLU A 35 -7.39 23.00 2.66
N VAL A 36 -7.90 22.17 3.56
CA VAL A 36 -9.27 21.64 3.44
C VAL A 36 -10.29 22.74 3.73
N LEU A 37 -11.19 22.98 2.78
CA LEU A 37 -12.26 23.96 2.90
C LEU A 37 -13.59 23.27 3.21
N GLY A 38 -14.34 23.83 4.14
CA GLY A 38 -15.64 23.28 4.56
C GLY A 38 -15.49 22.18 5.64
N GLY A 39 -16.46 21.27 5.68
CA GLY A 39 -16.55 20.19 6.67
C GLY A 39 -17.29 18.98 6.12
N LEU A 40 -17.43 17.94 6.95
CA LEU A 40 -18.22 16.75 6.62
C LEU A 40 -19.67 17.10 6.27
N GLY A 41 -20.23 16.41 5.26
CA GLY A 41 -21.64 16.54 4.85
C GLY A 41 -21.88 17.43 3.62
N GLY A 42 -20.82 17.98 3.00
CA GLY A 42 -20.93 18.62 1.71
C GLY A 42 -21.01 17.62 0.55
N PHE A 43 -21.53 18.03 -0.61
CA PHE A 43 -21.56 17.18 -1.82
C PHE A 43 -20.16 16.89 -2.39
N ALA A 44 -19.17 17.71 -2.10
CA ALA A 44 -17.79 17.55 -2.56
C ALA A 44 -16.81 17.98 -1.47
N GLY A 45 -15.72 17.25 -1.36
CA GLY A 45 -14.54 17.71 -0.64
C GLY A 45 -13.84 18.83 -1.40
N MET A 46 -13.44 19.87 -0.70
CA MET A 46 -12.74 21.02 -1.30
C MET A 46 -11.36 21.19 -0.69
N PHE A 47 -10.37 21.45 -1.55
CA PHE A 47 -8.98 21.63 -1.17
C PHE A 47 -8.44 22.92 -1.79
N ASP A 48 -7.85 23.82 -0.99
CA ASP A 48 -7.27 25.06 -1.46
C ASP A 48 -5.99 24.79 -2.25
N ALA A 49 -6.03 25.06 -3.55
CA ALA A 49 -4.93 24.86 -4.47
C ALA A 49 -3.94 26.04 -4.54
N THR A 50 -4.01 27.02 -3.63
CA THR A 50 -3.16 28.24 -3.68
C THR A 50 -1.67 27.90 -3.63
N ALA A 51 -1.27 26.87 -2.86
CA ALA A 51 0.13 26.44 -2.80
C ALA A 51 0.58 25.80 -4.13
N ILE A 52 -0.30 25.04 -4.79
CA ILE A 52 -0.05 24.41 -6.09
C ILE A 52 0.13 25.48 -7.18
N ALA A 53 -0.66 26.55 -7.13
CA ALA A 53 -0.59 27.67 -8.09
C ALA A 53 0.74 28.45 -8.03
N ARG A 54 1.59 28.22 -7.01
CA ARG A 54 2.93 28.83 -6.89
C ARG A 54 4.04 27.96 -7.50
N MET A 55 3.72 26.74 -7.90
CA MET A 55 4.65 25.84 -8.60
C MET A 55 4.84 26.34 -10.05
N ASP A 56 6.00 26.07 -10.63
CA ASP A 56 6.30 26.48 -12.01
C ASP A 56 5.50 25.64 -13.02
N ARG A 57 5.46 24.34 -12.82
CA ARG A 57 4.72 23.39 -13.66
C ARG A 57 4.17 22.24 -12.83
N PRO A 58 3.09 22.45 -12.07
CA PRO A 58 2.49 21.41 -11.22
C PRO A 58 1.88 20.29 -12.07
N VAL A 59 2.15 19.06 -11.67
CA VAL A 59 1.57 17.84 -12.25
C VAL A 59 0.78 17.12 -11.17
N LEU A 60 -0.49 16.84 -11.45
CA LEU A 60 -1.32 16.05 -10.55
C LEU A 60 -1.13 14.55 -10.84
N ALA A 61 -0.93 13.78 -9.79
CA ALA A 61 -0.93 12.33 -9.81
C ALA A 61 -2.16 11.81 -9.07
N THR A 62 -2.80 10.77 -9.57
CA THR A 62 -3.94 10.14 -8.91
C THR A 62 -3.78 8.62 -8.89
N SER A 63 -4.23 8.01 -7.80
CA SER A 63 -4.28 6.58 -7.62
C SER A 63 -5.64 6.18 -7.06
N THR A 64 -6.10 4.97 -7.42
CA THR A 64 -7.28 4.34 -6.83
C THR A 64 -7.00 2.86 -6.61
N ASP A 65 -7.35 2.37 -5.42
CA ASP A 65 -7.18 0.96 -5.05
C ASP A 65 -8.21 0.58 -3.97
N GLY A 66 -8.25 -0.71 -3.62
CA GLY A 66 -9.06 -1.26 -2.54
C GLY A 66 -8.22 -2.07 -1.55
N VAL A 67 -8.84 -2.45 -0.44
CA VAL A 67 -8.19 -3.35 0.54
C VAL A 67 -8.04 -4.76 -0.03
N GLY A 68 -8.97 -5.17 -0.86
CA GLY A 68 -9.02 -6.54 -1.39
C GLY A 68 -9.46 -7.58 -0.35
N THR A 69 -9.13 -8.84 -0.58
CA THR A 69 -9.73 -9.95 0.20
C THR A 69 -9.20 -10.09 1.63
N LYS A 70 -8.31 -9.23 2.09
CA LYS A 70 -7.95 -9.09 3.51
C LYS A 70 -9.16 -8.69 4.36
N VAL A 71 -10.13 -7.95 3.81
CA VAL A 71 -11.37 -7.58 4.52
C VAL A 71 -12.11 -8.79 5.07
N ALA A 72 -12.02 -9.95 4.43
CA ALA A 72 -12.67 -11.17 4.92
C ALA A 72 -12.06 -11.70 6.23
N ILE A 73 -10.79 -11.40 6.51
CA ILE A 73 -10.17 -11.70 7.82
C ILE A 73 -10.72 -10.75 8.87
N ALA A 74 -10.83 -9.46 8.54
CA ALA A 74 -11.42 -8.45 9.43
C ALA A 74 -12.88 -8.77 9.78
N GLN A 75 -13.67 -9.18 8.79
CA GLN A 75 -15.06 -9.64 8.97
C GLN A 75 -15.14 -10.87 9.88
N ALA A 76 -14.30 -11.88 9.65
CA ALA A 76 -14.29 -13.12 10.43
C ALA A 76 -13.89 -12.91 11.91
N LEU A 77 -13.09 -11.89 12.20
CA LEU A 77 -12.63 -11.54 13.55
C LEU A 77 -13.43 -10.43 14.21
N ASP A 78 -14.33 -9.78 13.46
CA ASP A 78 -15.04 -8.56 13.87
C ASP A 78 -14.08 -7.44 14.34
N ILE A 79 -12.93 -7.31 13.65
CA ILE A 79 -11.90 -6.29 13.89
C ILE A 79 -11.73 -5.47 12.62
N HIS A 80 -12.14 -4.20 12.63
CA HIS A 80 -12.30 -3.41 11.42
C HIS A 80 -11.43 -2.15 11.37
N ASP A 81 -10.75 -1.82 12.44
CA ASP A 81 -10.00 -0.55 12.56
C ASP A 81 -8.58 -0.60 11.99
N THR A 82 -8.10 -1.77 11.57
CA THR A 82 -6.76 -1.96 10.98
C THR A 82 -6.74 -1.78 9.46
N ILE A 83 -7.82 -2.19 8.78
CA ILE A 83 -7.88 -2.23 7.31
C ILE A 83 -7.83 -0.84 6.65
N GLY A 84 -8.09 0.23 7.41
CA GLY A 84 -7.89 1.59 6.93
C GLY A 84 -6.44 1.89 6.56
N PHE A 85 -5.47 1.32 7.26
CA PHE A 85 -4.05 1.41 6.89
C PHE A 85 -3.75 0.65 5.61
N ASP A 86 -4.42 -0.49 5.39
CA ASP A 86 -4.29 -1.25 4.16
C ASP A 86 -4.81 -0.46 2.96
N LEU A 87 -5.96 0.21 3.11
CA LEU A 87 -6.51 1.07 2.06
C LEU A 87 -5.59 2.25 1.75
N VAL A 88 -5.22 3.01 2.78
CA VAL A 88 -4.41 4.23 2.60
C VAL A 88 -3.03 3.89 2.04
N GLY A 89 -2.37 2.85 2.55
CA GLY A 89 -1.07 2.39 2.04
C GLY A 89 -1.14 2.03 0.56
N MET A 90 -2.16 1.26 0.13
CA MET A 90 -2.31 0.89 -1.29
C MET A 90 -2.53 2.10 -2.20
N VAL A 91 -3.36 3.07 -1.76
CA VAL A 91 -3.73 4.22 -2.58
C VAL A 91 -2.67 5.31 -2.57
N VAL A 92 -2.14 5.65 -1.40
CA VAL A 92 -1.32 6.86 -1.19
C VAL A 92 0.16 6.60 -1.50
N ASP A 93 0.66 5.40 -1.18
CA ASP A 93 2.06 5.05 -1.45
C ASP A 93 2.33 4.90 -2.95
N ASP A 94 1.34 4.51 -3.76
CA ASP A 94 1.46 4.51 -5.23
C ASP A 94 1.68 5.91 -5.82
N ILE A 95 1.13 6.96 -5.19
CA ILE A 95 1.35 8.35 -5.60
C ILE A 95 2.80 8.76 -5.40
N VAL A 96 3.43 8.34 -4.30
CA VAL A 96 4.82 8.71 -3.98
C VAL A 96 5.82 8.05 -4.92
N VAL A 97 5.47 6.94 -5.57
CA VAL A 97 6.35 6.27 -6.55
C VAL A 97 6.83 7.23 -7.65
N CYS A 98 5.99 8.14 -8.08
CA CYS A 98 6.37 9.15 -9.07
C CYS A 98 6.95 10.45 -8.47
N GLY A 99 7.22 10.49 -7.16
CA GLY A 99 7.74 11.67 -6.46
C GLY A 99 6.67 12.68 -6.03
N ALA A 100 5.39 12.39 -6.23
CA ALA A 100 4.31 13.30 -5.88
C ALA A 100 4.03 13.29 -4.37
N GLU A 101 3.75 14.46 -3.81
CA GLU A 101 3.19 14.61 -2.46
C GLU A 101 1.69 14.34 -2.51
N PRO A 102 1.18 13.32 -1.79
CA PRO A 102 -0.25 13.12 -1.66
C PRO A 102 -0.91 14.26 -0.89
N LEU A 103 -2.03 14.77 -1.38
CA LEU A 103 -2.73 15.93 -0.83
C LEU A 103 -3.99 15.54 -0.08
N PHE A 104 -4.87 14.82 -0.76
CA PHE A 104 -6.16 14.41 -0.23
C PHE A 104 -6.62 13.09 -0.84
N MET A 105 -7.52 12.43 -0.11
CA MET A 105 -8.21 11.24 -0.60
C MET A 105 -9.68 11.24 -0.22
N THR A 106 -10.41 10.35 -0.87
CA THR A 106 -11.78 9.95 -0.56
C THR A 106 -11.85 8.44 -0.48
N ASP A 107 -12.77 7.91 0.33
CA ASP A 107 -13.07 6.49 0.43
C ASP A 107 -14.48 6.16 -0.06
N TYR A 108 -14.70 4.89 -0.38
CA TYR A 108 -15.99 4.30 -0.68
C TYR A 108 -16.13 2.97 0.04
N ILE A 109 -17.17 2.83 0.86
CA ILE A 109 -17.49 1.61 1.60
C ILE A 109 -18.82 1.08 1.09
N ALA A 110 -18.79 -0.06 0.37
CA ALA A 110 -19.97 -0.84 0.03
C ALA A 110 -20.21 -1.87 1.13
N CYS A 111 -21.43 -1.96 1.67
CA CYS A 111 -21.75 -2.95 2.70
C CYS A 111 -23.13 -3.58 2.46
N GLY A 112 -23.34 -4.82 2.93
CA GLY A 112 -24.64 -5.46 2.85
C GLY A 112 -25.64 -4.81 3.79
N LYS A 113 -25.17 -4.36 4.97
CA LYS A 113 -25.95 -3.61 5.96
C LYS A 113 -25.04 -2.63 6.71
N VAL A 114 -25.52 -1.40 6.90
CA VAL A 114 -24.82 -0.42 7.75
C VAL A 114 -24.94 -0.83 9.22
N VAL A 115 -23.80 -1.15 9.83
CA VAL A 115 -23.59 -1.26 11.26
C VAL A 115 -22.78 -0.04 11.69
N PRO A 116 -23.36 0.96 12.36
CA PRO A 116 -22.73 2.26 12.60
C PRO A 116 -21.36 2.18 13.25
N GLU A 117 -21.21 1.31 14.22
CA GLU A 117 -19.97 1.11 14.97
C GLU A 117 -18.87 0.48 14.08
N ARG A 118 -19.23 -0.44 13.18
CA ARG A 118 -18.32 -1.06 12.20
C ARG A 118 -17.83 -0.03 11.19
N ILE A 119 -18.73 0.74 10.59
CA ILE A 119 -18.37 1.82 9.65
C ILE A 119 -17.47 2.86 10.33
N ALA A 120 -17.82 3.27 11.56
CA ALA A 120 -17.00 4.20 12.32
C ALA A 120 -15.60 3.64 12.64
N ALA A 121 -15.46 2.34 12.89
CA ALA A 121 -14.16 1.69 13.10
C ALA A 121 -13.32 1.70 11.81
N ILE A 122 -13.92 1.34 10.66
CA ILE A 122 -13.25 1.37 9.35
C ILE A 122 -12.76 2.78 9.03
N VAL A 123 -13.65 3.77 9.05
CA VAL A 123 -13.32 5.18 8.74
C VAL A 123 -12.34 5.74 9.77
N GLY A 124 -12.44 5.32 11.04
CA GLY A 124 -11.48 5.65 12.08
C GLY A 124 -10.06 5.14 11.77
N GLY A 125 -9.96 3.94 11.19
CA GLY A 125 -8.71 3.37 10.70
C GLY A 125 -8.16 4.15 9.51
N ILE A 126 -9.00 4.45 8.52
CA ILE A 126 -8.63 5.28 7.36
C ILE A 126 -8.11 6.65 7.82
N ALA A 127 -8.83 7.31 8.73
CA ALA A 127 -8.43 8.63 9.24
C ALA A 127 -7.08 8.60 9.96
N ARG A 128 -6.79 7.58 10.80
CA ARG A 128 -5.47 7.44 11.43
C ARG A 128 -4.35 7.22 10.42
N ALA A 129 -4.60 6.41 9.41
CA ALA A 129 -3.63 6.17 8.34
C ALA A 129 -3.39 7.44 7.49
N CYS A 130 -4.44 8.20 7.18
CA CYS A 130 -4.35 9.51 6.50
C CYS A 130 -3.56 10.52 7.34
N GLU A 131 -3.78 10.59 8.65
CA GLU A 131 -3.00 11.44 9.57
C GLU A 131 -1.51 11.07 9.53
N GLN A 132 -1.17 9.77 9.58
CA GLN A 132 0.19 9.28 9.44
C GLN A 132 0.80 9.63 8.06
N ALA A 133 0.04 9.49 7.00
CA ALA A 133 0.45 9.82 5.64
C ALA A 133 0.50 11.34 5.36
N ARG A 134 0.00 12.19 6.27
CA ARG A 134 -0.21 13.63 6.09
C ARG A 134 -1.12 13.96 4.90
N VAL A 135 -2.11 13.14 4.67
CA VAL A 135 -3.11 13.27 3.61
C VAL A 135 -4.45 13.68 4.22
N ALA A 136 -5.17 14.60 3.59
CA ALA A 136 -6.49 14.97 4.05
C ALA A 136 -7.55 13.96 3.59
N LEU A 137 -8.34 13.44 4.51
CA LEU A 137 -9.58 12.72 4.17
C LEU A 137 -10.69 13.75 3.96
N VAL A 138 -10.97 14.09 2.70
CA VAL A 138 -11.86 15.22 2.35
C VAL A 138 -13.30 14.82 2.12
N GLY A 139 -13.60 13.52 2.07
CA GLY A 139 -14.94 12.99 1.87
C GLY A 139 -14.90 11.48 1.73
N GLY A 140 -16.07 10.90 1.61
CA GLY A 140 -16.26 9.48 1.42
C GLY A 140 -17.74 9.17 1.22
N GLU A 141 -18.04 7.89 0.93
CA GLU A 141 -19.39 7.39 0.75
C GLU A 141 -19.54 6.04 1.44
N THR A 142 -20.69 5.80 2.03
CA THR A 142 -21.07 4.48 2.55
C THR A 142 -22.42 4.12 1.94
N ALA A 143 -22.45 3.01 1.20
CA ALA A 143 -23.65 2.56 0.50
C ALA A 143 -24.05 1.15 0.93
N GLU A 144 -25.33 0.97 1.27
CA GLU A 144 -25.93 -0.35 1.49
C GLU A 144 -26.29 -0.99 0.15
N HIS A 145 -25.86 -2.25 -0.02
CA HIS A 145 -26.08 -3.06 -1.21
C HIS A 145 -26.85 -4.35 -0.87
N PRO A 146 -28.08 -4.25 -0.37
CA PRO A 146 -28.87 -5.42 -0.01
C PRO A 146 -29.12 -6.29 -1.25
N GLY A 147 -28.85 -7.59 -1.13
CA GLY A 147 -28.99 -8.54 -2.22
C GLY A 147 -27.79 -8.63 -3.17
N LEU A 148 -26.77 -7.77 -3.03
CA LEU A 148 -25.46 -7.88 -3.68
C LEU A 148 -24.38 -8.35 -2.71
N LEU A 149 -24.42 -7.89 -1.46
CA LEU A 149 -23.57 -8.30 -0.35
C LEU A 149 -24.41 -8.91 0.75
N ASP A 150 -23.86 -9.90 1.45
CA ASP A 150 -24.47 -10.41 2.67
C ASP A 150 -24.42 -9.35 3.79
N PRO A 151 -25.34 -9.37 4.78
CA PRO A 151 -25.46 -8.31 5.80
C PRO A 151 -24.16 -7.98 6.55
N ASP A 152 -23.26 -8.95 6.71
CA ASP A 152 -21.99 -8.79 7.41
C ASP A 152 -20.79 -8.53 6.46
N GLU A 153 -21.05 -8.54 5.16
CA GLU A 153 -20.02 -8.28 4.16
C GLU A 153 -19.89 -6.79 3.83
N TYR A 154 -18.68 -6.40 3.53
CA TYR A 154 -18.35 -5.07 3.01
C TYR A 154 -17.08 -5.12 2.15
N ASP A 155 -16.91 -4.11 1.32
CA ASP A 155 -15.66 -3.83 0.60
C ASP A 155 -15.32 -2.34 0.77
N CYS A 156 -14.02 -2.05 0.70
CA CYS A 156 -13.49 -0.69 0.87
C CYS A 156 -12.56 -0.36 -0.30
N ALA A 157 -12.81 0.79 -0.91
CA ALA A 157 -11.96 1.37 -1.93
C ALA A 157 -11.69 2.84 -1.63
N GLY A 158 -10.68 3.41 -2.27
CA GLY A 158 -10.36 4.82 -2.13
C GLY A 158 -9.67 5.38 -3.36
N ALA A 159 -9.64 6.69 -3.45
CA ALA A 159 -8.90 7.41 -4.46
C ALA A 159 -8.19 8.60 -3.83
N ALA A 160 -6.94 8.84 -4.21
CA ALA A 160 -6.16 9.98 -3.74
C ALA A 160 -5.59 10.78 -4.90
N THR A 161 -5.31 12.04 -4.61
CA THR A 161 -4.65 12.96 -5.54
C THR A 161 -3.44 13.57 -4.85
N GLY A 162 -2.32 13.60 -5.56
CA GLY A 162 -1.09 14.24 -5.16
C GLY A 162 -0.61 15.24 -6.21
N VAL A 163 0.47 15.94 -5.89
CA VAL A 163 1.10 16.92 -6.78
C VAL A 163 2.61 16.78 -6.76
N VAL A 164 3.23 16.97 -7.90
CA VAL A 164 4.69 17.04 -8.06
C VAL A 164 5.05 18.17 -9.02
N GLU A 165 6.17 18.85 -8.77
CA GLU A 165 6.76 19.73 -9.78
C GLU A 165 7.25 18.88 -10.95
N TYR A 166 6.98 19.30 -12.20
CA TYR A 166 7.36 18.51 -13.38
C TYR A 166 8.84 18.13 -13.41
N ALA A 167 9.72 19.00 -12.95
CA ALA A 167 11.16 18.75 -12.89
C ALA A 167 11.55 17.70 -11.83
N ASP A 168 10.67 17.47 -10.84
CA ASP A 168 10.93 16.55 -9.71
C ASP A 168 10.29 15.17 -9.90
N ILE A 169 9.56 14.95 -10.99
CA ILE A 169 8.98 13.63 -11.29
C ILE A 169 10.08 12.57 -11.28
N LEU A 170 9.89 11.51 -10.50
CA LEU A 170 10.72 10.32 -10.53
C LEU A 170 10.35 9.47 -11.76
N SER A 171 10.88 9.90 -12.92
CA SER A 171 10.71 9.18 -14.17
C SER A 171 11.79 8.09 -14.32
N PRO A 172 11.54 7.02 -15.11
CA PRO A 172 12.53 5.97 -15.36
C PRO A 172 13.89 6.51 -15.86
N ASP A 173 13.91 7.63 -16.57
CA ASP A 173 15.13 8.24 -17.09
C ASP A 173 16.13 8.70 -16.02
N ARG A 174 15.71 8.80 -14.76
CA ARG A 174 16.60 9.12 -13.64
C ARG A 174 17.43 7.93 -13.20
N ILE A 175 16.93 6.72 -13.41
CA ILE A 175 17.59 5.47 -12.97
C ILE A 175 18.75 5.15 -13.91
N ARG A 176 19.88 4.76 -13.35
CA ARG A 176 21.15 4.56 -14.07
C ARG A 176 21.81 3.24 -13.72
N GLU A 177 22.66 2.76 -14.61
CA GLU A 177 23.62 1.72 -14.28
C GLU A 177 24.46 2.14 -13.07
N GLY A 178 24.65 1.21 -12.13
CA GLY A 178 25.37 1.46 -10.88
C GLY A 178 24.49 1.88 -9.71
N ASP A 179 23.23 2.24 -9.93
CA ASP A 179 22.31 2.54 -8.83
C ASP A 179 22.18 1.33 -7.91
N VAL A 180 22.18 1.62 -6.61
CA VAL A 180 22.04 0.63 -5.56
C VAL A 180 20.54 0.46 -5.25
N ILE A 181 20.13 -0.79 -5.09
CA ILE A 181 18.76 -1.16 -4.77
C ILE A 181 18.65 -1.31 -3.26
N LEU A 182 17.87 -0.44 -2.63
CA LEU A 182 17.57 -0.49 -1.20
C LEU A 182 16.18 -1.10 -0.99
N GLY A 183 16.11 -2.16 -0.17
CA GLY A 183 14.84 -2.71 0.31
C GLY A 183 14.40 -2.01 1.58
N LEU A 184 13.14 -1.63 1.68
CA LEU A 184 12.49 -1.06 2.86
C LEU A 184 11.54 -2.11 3.44
N ALA A 185 11.70 -2.41 4.73
CA ALA A 185 10.94 -3.44 5.40
C ALA A 185 9.43 -3.21 5.35
N SER A 186 8.68 -4.26 5.01
CA SER A 186 7.22 -4.29 5.22
C SER A 186 6.88 -4.53 6.69
N SER A 187 5.63 -4.28 7.07
CA SER A 187 5.09 -4.66 8.39
C SER A 187 4.60 -6.11 8.44
N GLY A 188 4.67 -6.83 7.33
CA GLY A 188 4.15 -8.17 7.13
C GLY A 188 3.63 -8.34 5.70
N LEU A 189 2.51 -9.06 5.55
CA LEU A 189 1.90 -9.35 4.24
C LEU A 189 1.38 -8.11 3.50
N HIS A 190 1.13 -7.01 4.21
CA HIS A 190 0.41 -5.82 3.74
C HIS A 190 -1.03 -6.17 3.33
N SER A 191 -1.46 -5.80 2.11
CA SER A 191 -2.83 -5.99 1.64
C SER A 191 -2.94 -6.93 0.44
N ASN A 192 -1.85 -7.23 -0.25
CA ASN A 192 -1.85 -8.03 -1.47
C ASN A 192 -1.70 -9.54 -1.20
N GLY A 193 -2.23 -10.36 -2.10
CA GLY A 193 -2.05 -11.82 -2.07
C GLY A 193 -2.98 -12.56 -1.12
N TYR A 194 -3.93 -11.92 -0.45
CA TYR A 194 -4.81 -12.55 0.55
C TYR A 194 -5.74 -13.61 -0.02
N SER A 195 -6.04 -13.63 -1.30
CA SER A 195 -6.77 -14.73 -1.91
C SER A 195 -5.99 -16.05 -1.82
N LEU A 196 -4.66 -16.02 -2.04
CA LEU A 196 -3.77 -17.15 -1.82
C LEU A 196 -3.69 -17.53 -0.33
N VAL A 197 -3.40 -16.56 0.52
CA VAL A 197 -3.26 -16.76 1.98
C VAL A 197 -4.52 -17.42 2.56
N ARG A 198 -5.70 -16.87 2.29
CA ARG A 198 -6.98 -17.42 2.75
C ARG A 198 -7.23 -18.84 2.24
N ARG A 199 -6.90 -19.11 0.98
CA ARG A 199 -7.02 -20.45 0.40
C ARG A 199 -6.09 -21.45 1.08
N VAL A 200 -4.85 -21.06 1.37
CA VAL A 200 -3.85 -21.90 2.08
C VAL A 200 -4.32 -22.18 3.51
N ILE A 201 -4.75 -21.17 4.26
CA ILE A 201 -5.24 -21.31 5.65
C ILE A 201 -6.46 -22.23 5.70
N ALA A 202 -7.43 -22.05 4.80
CA ALA A 202 -8.61 -22.90 4.72
C ALA A 202 -8.22 -24.35 4.35
N HIS A 203 -7.26 -24.54 3.44
CA HIS A 203 -6.75 -25.88 3.08
C HIS A 203 -6.08 -26.58 4.25
N ALA A 204 -5.30 -25.85 5.04
CA ALA A 204 -4.62 -26.37 6.24
C ALA A 204 -5.59 -26.61 7.41
N GLY A 205 -6.82 -26.15 7.35
CA GLY A 205 -7.79 -26.24 8.43
C GLY A 205 -7.40 -25.42 9.67
N TRP A 206 -6.62 -24.36 9.51
CA TRP A 206 -6.21 -23.51 10.63
C TRP A 206 -7.31 -22.50 10.95
N ALA A 207 -7.66 -22.41 12.23
CA ALA A 207 -8.55 -21.38 12.75
C ALA A 207 -7.78 -20.06 13.01
N LEU A 208 -8.48 -18.92 12.93
CA LEU A 208 -7.86 -17.60 13.10
C LEU A 208 -7.42 -17.32 14.55
N ASP A 209 -8.03 -17.95 15.52
CA ASP A 209 -7.68 -17.89 16.96
C ASP A 209 -6.51 -18.81 17.35
N ARG A 210 -5.94 -19.55 16.37
CA ARG A 210 -4.81 -20.44 16.60
C ARG A 210 -3.58 -19.64 16.98
N GLU A 211 -2.98 -19.95 18.13
CA GLU A 211 -1.65 -19.48 18.53
C GLU A 211 -0.58 -20.09 17.62
N VAL A 212 0.29 -19.25 17.06
CA VAL A 212 1.41 -19.64 16.20
C VAL A 212 2.70 -19.18 16.86
N ALA A 213 3.52 -20.14 17.30
CA ALA A 213 4.71 -19.85 18.09
C ALA A 213 5.71 -18.95 17.35
N GLU A 214 5.84 -19.15 16.03
CA GLU A 214 6.72 -18.37 15.17
C GLU A 214 6.30 -16.89 15.03
N PHE A 215 5.02 -16.59 15.31
CA PHE A 215 4.49 -15.23 15.28
C PHE A 215 4.45 -14.58 16.68
N GLY A 216 4.44 -15.41 17.74
CA GLY A 216 4.24 -14.97 19.12
C GLY A 216 2.83 -14.39 19.39
N ARG A 217 1.86 -14.70 18.52
CA ARG A 217 0.47 -14.23 18.54
C ARG A 217 -0.43 -15.17 17.74
N THR A 218 -1.74 -14.89 17.73
CA THR A 218 -2.68 -15.70 16.94
C THR A 218 -2.48 -15.47 15.44
N LEU A 219 -2.94 -16.46 14.66
CA LEU A 219 -2.94 -16.35 13.20
C LEU A 219 -3.72 -15.11 12.71
N GLY A 220 -4.88 -14.85 13.32
CA GLY A 220 -5.72 -13.71 12.94
C GLY A 220 -5.03 -12.37 13.20
N GLU A 221 -4.37 -12.22 14.35
CA GLU A 221 -3.58 -11.01 14.67
C GLU A 221 -2.44 -10.80 13.68
N GLU A 222 -1.74 -11.88 13.28
CA GLU A 222 -0.71 -11.80 12.25
C GLU A 222 -1.29 -11.34 10.91
N LEU A 223 -2.39 -11.96 10.47
CA LEU A 223 -3.02 -11.66 9.19
C LEU A 223 -3.68 -10.27 9.15
N LEU A 224 -4.06 -9.69 10.29
CA LEU A 224 -4.58 -8.33 10.38
C LEU A 224 -3.51 -7.27 10.66
N THR A 225 -2.23 -7.63 10.67
CA THR A 225 -1.18 -6.61 10.78
C THR A 225 -1.39 -5.52 9.73
N PRO A 226 -1.52 -4.24 10.17
CA PRO A 226 -1.77 -3.14 9.25
C PRO A 226 -0.62 -2.96 8.25
N THR A 227 -0.93 -2.58 7.03
CA THR A 227 0.06 -2.13 6.05
C THR A 227 0.85 -0.95 6.62
N ARG A 228 2.17 -0.98 6.48
CA ARG A 228 3.01 0.19 6.72
C ARG A 228 2.72 1.24 5.65
N VAL A 229 2.45 2.46 6.07
CA VAL A 229 2.29 3.60 5.18
C VAL A 229 3.62 4.35 5.10
N TYR A 230 4.17 4.50 3.90
CA TYR A 230 5.50 5.08 3.67
C TYR A 230 5.45 6.53 3.21
N ALA A 231 4.33 6.99 2.71
CA ALA A 231 4.20 8.23 1.94
C ALA A 231 4.85 9.45 2.61
N ALA A 232 4.55 9.72 3.88
CA ALA A 232 5.09 10.90 4.57
C ALA A 232 6.62 10.85 4.69
N ASP A 233 7.16 9.66 5.02
CA ASP A 233 8.60 9.47 5.21
C ASP A 233 9.35 9.54 3.88
N LEU A 234 8.75 9.00 2.79
CA LEU A 234 9.35 9.06 1.45
C LEU A 234 9.30 10.47 0.86
N VAL A 235 8.21 11.22 1.06
CA VAL A 235 8.16 12.64 0.67
C VAL A 235 9.23 13.45 1.38
N ASP A 236 9.44 13.21 2.68
CA ASP A 236 10.51 13.87 3.44
C ASP A 236 11.90 13.43 2.94
N LEU A 237 12.10 12.13 2.63
CA LEU A 237 13.34 11.60 2.06
C LEU A 237 13.72 12.29 0.76
N LEU A 238 12.76 12.46 -0.15
CA LEU A 238 12.98 13.11 -1.44
C LEU A 238 13.42 14.59 -1.31
N ARG A 239 13.14 15.20 -0.18
CA ARG A 239 13.43 16.62 0.11
C ARG A 239 14.60 16.80 1.08
N ASP A 240 15.14 15.72 1.64
CA ASP A 240 16.22 15.81 2.61
C ASP A 240 17.51 16.34 1.97
N PRO A 241 18.11 17.44 2.47
CA PRO A 241 19.28 18.05 1.86
C PRO A 241 20.49 17.12 1.80
N SER A 242 20.66 16.20 2.74
CA SER A 242 21.79 15.27 2.78
C SER A 242 21.64 14.16 1.75
N VAL A 243 20.41 13.68 1.54
CA VAL A 243 20.08 12.71 0.50
C VAL A 243 20.25 13.35 -0.89
N VAL A 244 19.69 14.55 -1.08
CA VAL A 244 19.82 15.31 -2.33
C VAL A 244 21.29 15.61 -2.67
N ALA A 245 22.12 15.99 -1.67
CA ALA A 245 23.55 16.24 -1.87
C ALA A 245 24.33 14.98 -2.27
N GLY A 246 23.89 13.79 -1.86
CA GLY A 246 24.42 12.49 -2.28
C GLY A 246 23.98 12.03 -3.67
N GLY A 247 23.18 12.83 -4.38
CA GLY A 247 22.64 12.53 -5.71
C GLY A 247 21.12 12.28 -5.72
N GLY A 248 20.49 12.18 -4.56
CA GLY A 248 19.05 12.02 -4.41
C GLY A 248 18.56 10.57 -4.62
N VAL A 249 17.25 10.44 -4.66
CA VAL A 249 16.58 9.18 -5.03
C VAL A 249 16.31 9.22 -6.53
N HIS A 250 16.73 8.20 -7.24
CA HIS A 250 16.53 8.09 -8.69
C HIS A 250 15.21 7.41 -9.05
N GLY A 251 14.72 6.51 -8.21
CA GLY A 251 13.46 5.82 -8.44
C GLY A 251 12.91 5.19 -7.16
N LEU A 252 11.60 5.00 -7.14
CA LEU A 252 10.87 4.31 -6.07
C LEU A 252 9.98 3.23 -6.69
N SER A 253 9.79 2.13 -5.98
CA SER A 253 8.86 1.08 -6.38
C SER A 253 8.07 0.55 -5.19
N HIS A 254 6.76 0.63 -5.24
CA HIS A 254 5.86 0.05 -4.24
C HIS A 254 5.65 -1.43 -4.54
N VAL A 255 5.91 -2.30 -3.56
CA VAL A 255 5.80 -3.76 -3.74
C VAL A 255 4.37 -4.21 -3.42
N THR A 256 3.56 -4.29 -4.45
CA THR A 256 2.14 -4.69 -4.42
C THR A 256 1.90 -6.02 -5.15
N GLY A 257 0.70 -6.23 -5.69
CA GLY A 257 0.37 -7.43 -6.48
C GLY A 257 1.31 -7.61 -7.67
N GLY A 258 1.87 -8.80 -7.80
CA GLY A 258 2.94 -9.13 -8.73
C GLY A 258 4.30 -9.37 -8.04
N GLY A 259 4.41 -8.96 -6.76
CA GLY A 259 5.61 -9.15 -5.95
C GLY A 259 6.76 -8.21 -6.31
N LEU A 260 7.90 -8.42 -5.66
CA LEU A 260 9.06 -7.53 -5.74
C LEU A 260 9.57 -7.34 -7.17
N ALA A 261 9.85 -8.44 -7.89
CA ALA A 261 10.51 -8.36 -9.20
C ALA A 261 9.65 -7.66 -10.25
N ALA A 262 8.36 -7.97 -10.33
CA ALA A 262 7.47 -7.39 -11.32
C ALA A 262 7.22 -5.89 -11.08
N ASN A 263 7.10 -5.46 -9.81
CA ASN A 263 6.93 -4.05 -9.49
C ASN A 263 8.22 -3.24 -9.70
N LEU A 264 9.38 -3.79 -9.34
CA LEU A 264 10.66 -3.14 -9.63
C LEU A 264 10.91 -3.02 -11.14
N ALA A 265 10.61 -4.05 -11.93
CA ALA A 265 10.79 -4.02 -13.38
C ALA A 265 9.94 -2.94 -14.08
N ARG A 266 8.81 -2.54 -13.50
CA ARG A 266 7.93 -1.48 -14.06
C ARG A 266 8.56 -0.08 -14.00
N VAL A 267 9.40 0.19 -13.01
CA VAL A 267 10.01 1.51 -12.83
C VAL A 267 11.38 1.63 -13.52
N LEU A 268 12.01 0.51 -13.86
CA LEU A 268 13.27 0.51 -14.60
C LEU A 268 13.03 0.88 -16.06
N PRO A 269 13.90 1.71 -16.69
CA PRO A 269 13.83 1.94 -18.12
C PRO A 269 14.28 0.71 -18.92
N GLN A 270 13.85 0.61 -20.17
CA GLN A 270 14.41 -0.35 -21.12
C GLN A 270 15.94 -0.24 -21.18
N GLY A 271 16.63 -1.38 -21.33
CA GLY A 271 18.08 -1.42 -21.39
C GLY A 271 18.76 -1.48 -20.01
N LEU A 272 17.99 -1.41 -18.90
CA LEU A 272 18.51 -1.68 -17.56
C LEU A 272 17.98 -2.99 -16.98
N HIS A 273 18.83 -3.62 -16.17
CA HIS A 273 18.56 -4.86 -15.45
C HIS A 273 18.90 -4.71 -13.97
N ALA A 274 18.00 -5.14 -13.10
CA ALA A 274 18.25 -5.18 -11.66
C ALA A 274 18.54 -6.61 -11.20
N THR A 275 19.66 -6.81 -10.53
CA THR A 275 19.98 -8.05 -9.82
C THR A 275 19.72 -7.85 -8.34
N VAL A 276 18.83 -8.66 -7.76
CA VAL A 276 18.44 -8.64 -6.35
C VAL A 276 18.86 -9.95 -5.70
N ASP A 277 19.67 -9.89 -4.64
CA ASP A 277 20.16 -11.07 -3.91
C ASP A 277 19.27 -11.36 -2.68
N ARG A 278 18.54 -12.48 -2.72
CA ARG A 278 17.70 -12.97 -1.61
C ARG A 278 18.47 -13.21 -0.32
N ALA A 279 19.77 -13.48 -0.38
CA ALA A 279 20.60 -13.71 0.80
C ALA A 279 20.82 -12.45 1.64
N THR A 280 20.36 -11.26 1.19
CA THR A 280 20.54 -10.00 1.92
C THR A 280 19.51 -9.79 3.02
N TRP A 281 18.39 -10.53 3.04
CA TRP A 281 17.38 -10.44 4.10
C TRP A 281 16.73 -11.78 4.42
N THR A 282 16.03 -11.81 5.56
CA THR A 282 15.18 -12.90 5.99
C THR A 282 13.73 -12.41 5.97
N PRO A 283 12.84 -12.99 5.15
CA PRO A 283 11.42 -12.68 5.20
C PRO A 283 10.82 -13.01 6.57
N PRO A 284 9.85 -12.24 7.07
CA PRO A 284 9.08 -12.58 8.26
C PRO A 284 8.48 -13.99 8.20
N ALA A 285 8.33 -14.64 9.35
CA ALA A 285 7.92 -16.05 9.46
C ALA A 285 6.60 -16.38 8.75
N VAL A 286 5.69 -15.42 8.62
CA VAL A 286 4.38 -15.60 7.96
C VAL A 286 4.52 -16.04 6.49
N PHE A 287 5.55 -15.60 5.78
CA PHE A 287 5.78 -15.99 4.38
C PHE A 287 6.15 -17.47 4.27
N ALA A 288 7.11 -17.92 5.08
CA ALA A 288 7.51 -19.33 5.12
C ALA A 288 6.35 -20.24 5.62
N THR A 289 5.55 -19.74 6.56
CA THR A 289 4.37 -20.46 7.06
C THR A 289 3.34 -20.65 5.96
N VAL A 290 2.96 -19.59 5.24
CA VAL A 290 2.01 -19.68 4.12
C VAL A 290 2.55 -20.62 3.03
N GLN A 291 3.82 -20.49 2.69
CA GLN A 291 4.46 -21.32 1.68
C GLN A 291 4.41 -22.80 2.06
N SER A 292 4.81 -23.15 3.29
CA SER A 292 4.87 -24.53 3.78
C SER A 292 3.50 -25.17 3.88
N LEU A 293 2.51 -24.44 4.45
CA LEU A 293 1.15 -24.96 4.63
C LEU A 293 0.45 -25.23 3.29
N GLY A 294 0.71 -24.40 2.28
CA GLY A 294 0.12 -24.54 0.96
C GLY A 294 0.95 -25.35 -0.02
N ASN A 295 2.17 -25.76 0.37
CA ASN A 295 3.18 -26.26 -0.57
C ASN A 295 3.29 -25.37 -1.82
N VAL A 296 3.31 -24.03 -1.59
CA VAL A 296 3.29 -23.03 -2.66
C VAL A 296 4.68 -22.97 -3.30
N PRO A 297 4.79 -23.10 -4.64
CA PRO A 297 6.07 -22.94 -5.32
C PRO A 297 6.72 -21.60 -5.01
N GLN A 298 8.06 -21.55 -4.93
CA GLN A 298 8.82 -20.34 -4.65
C GLN A 298 8.48 -19.20 -5.65
N SER A 299 8.37 -19.53 -6.93
CA SER A 299 7.99 -18.58 -7.96
C SER A 299 6.62 -17.96 -7.75
N ASP A 300 5.64 -18.75 -7.25
CA ASP A 300 4.28 -18.28 -7.05
C ASP A 300 4.16 -17.38 -5.81
N ILE A 301 4.87 -17.74 -4.72
CA ILE A 301 4.85 -16.93 -3.50
C ILE A 301 5.53 -15.58 -3.73
N GLU A 302 6.63 -15.53 -4.48
CA GLU A 302 7.35 -14.30 -4.84
C GLU A 302 6.60 -13.40 -5.83
N ARG A 303 5.75 -13.98 -6.68
CA ARG A 303 4.86 -13.22 -7.58
C ARG A 303 3.59 -12.73 -6.90
N THR A 304 3.29 -13.25 -5.71
CA THR A 304 2.04 -12.95 -5.01
C THR A 304 2.25 -12.07 -3.81
N LEU A 305 3.32 -12.30 -3.02
CA LEU A 305 3.58 -11.66 -1.73
C LEU A 305 4.88 -10.85 -1.76
N ASN A 306 4.95 -9.84 -0.90
CA ASN A 306 6.06 -8.89 -0.84
C ASN A 306 7.36 -9.44 -0.23
N GLN A 307 7.36 -10.63 0.35
CA GLN A 307 8.51 -11.31 0.98
C GLN A 307 9.24 -10.45 2.03
N GLY A 308 8.53 -9.56 2.72
CA GLY A 308 9.10 -8.68 3.74
C GLY A 308 9.65 -7.36 3.21
N VAL A 309 9.52 -7.07 1.92
CA VAL A 309 9.92 -5.82 1.28
C VAL A 309 8.67 -5.06 0.85
N GLY A 310 8.35 -3.96 1.52
CA GLY A 310 7.16 -3.16 1.19
C GLY A 310 7.45 -2.10 0.12
N PHE A 311 8.67 -1.59 0.10
CA PHE A 311 9.10 -0.57 -0.86
C PHE A 311 10.54 -0.80 -1.31
N VAL A 312 10.89 -0.26 -2.47
CA VAL A 312 12.27 -0.24 -2.98
C VAL A 312 12.64 1.20 -3.33
N ALA A 313 13.84 1.61 -2.94
CA ALA A 313 14.45 2.86 -3.39
C ALA A 313 15.70 2.56 -4.24
N LEU A 314 15.83 3.26 -5.35
CA LEU A 314 16.97 3.23 -6.24
C LEU A 314 17.77 4.52 -6.03
N VAL A 315 19.02 4.39 -5.60
CA VAL A 315 19.86 5.53 -5.23
C VAL A 315 21.27 5.38 -5.77
N PRO A 316 21.97 6.46 -6.10
CA PRO A 316 23.40 6.38 -6.41
C PRO A 316 24.20 5.91 -5.18
N ALA A 317 25.38 5.32 -5.41
CA ALA A 317 26.21 4.76 -4.35
C ALA A 317 26.51 5.78 -3.22
N ASP A 318 26.70 7.04 -3.56
CA ASP A 318 27.02 8.11 -2.60
C ASP A 318 25.83 8.51 -1.72
N ALA A 319 24.59 8.14 -2.08
CA ALA A 319 23.40 8.42 -1.28
C ALA A 319 22.97 7.23 -0.40
N VAL A 320 23.61 6.07 -0.48
CA VAL A 320 23.20 4.85 0.25
C VAL A 320 23.17 5.07 1.76
N ASP A 321 24.29 5.53 2.33
CA ASP A 321 24.43 5.68 3.79
C ASP A 321 23.44 6.73 4.34
N THR A 322 23.30 7.85 3.65
CA THR A 322 22.38 8.93 4.07
C THR A 322 20.93 8.50 3.95
N THR A 323 20.55 7.82 2.88
CA THR A 323 19.19 7.28 2.68
C THR A 323 18.85 6.23 3.73
N THR A 324 19.77 5.28 3.98
CA THR A 324 19.57 4.22 4.98
C THR A 324 19.43 4.83 6.38
N ALA A 325 20.34 5.73 6.77
CA ALA A 325 20.28 6.39 8.08
C ALA A 325 19.00 7.22 8.25
N PHE A 326 18.53 7.89 7.20
CA PHE A 326 17.29 8.66 7.21
C PHE A 326 16.06 7.77 7.48
N LEU A 327 15.95 6.64 6.80
CA LEU A 327 14.83 5.71 6.91
C LEU A 327 14.86 4.93 8.23
N ASP A 328 16.04 4.45 8.65
CA ASP A 328 16.23 3.75 9.93
C ASP A 328 15.84 4.64 11.12
N ALA A 329 16.19 5.92 11.07
CA ALA A 329 15.81 6.89 12.11
C ALA A 329 14.28 7.09 12.23
N ARG A 330 13.51 6.70 11.19
CA ARG A 330 12.04 6.70 11.15
C ARG A 330 11.43 5.33 11.44
N GLY A 331 12.25 4.35 11.86
CA GLY A 331 11.80 3.00 12.15
C GLY A 331 11.42 2.20 10.90
N ILE A 332 12.01 2.52 9.75
CA ILE A 332 11.90 1.77 8.50
C ILE A 332 13.23 1.06 8.26
N PRO A 333 13.41 -0.19 8.72
CA PRO A 333 14.64 -0.94 8.48
C PRO A 333 14.94 -0.99 6.98
N THR A 334 16.15 -0.60 6.62
CA THR A 334 16.55 -0.44 5.23
C THR A 334 17.89 -1.13 4.98
N TRP A 335 18.03 -1.85 3.86
CA TRP A 335 19.25 -2.57 3.53
C TRP A 335 19.52 -2.60 2.02
N VAL A 336 20.79 -2.75 1.66
CA VAL A 336 21.20 -2.99 0.28
C VAL A 336 20.79 -4.41 -0.12
N MET A 337 20.01 -4.52 -1.21
CA MET A 337 19.57 -5.82 -1.71
C MET A 337 20.05 -6.14 -3.13
N GLY A 338 20.68 -5.20 -3.81
CA GLY A 338 21.15 -5.43 -5.16
C GLY A 338 21.66 -4.18 -5.86
N GLN A 339 21.78 -4.29 -7.17
CA GLN A 339 22.32 -3.22 -8.03
C GLN A 339 21.66 -3.24 -9.40
N VAL A 340 21.62 -2.06 -10.03
CA VAL A 340 21.16 -1.87 -11.42
C VAL A 340 22.36 -1.96 -12.37
N HIS A 341 22.19 -2.70 -13.46
CA HIS A 341 23.18 -2.94 -14.50
C HIS A 341 22.65 -2.51 -15.87
N ASP A 342 23.54 -2.25 -16.79
CA ASP A 342 23.21 -2.27 -18.22
C ASP A 342 22.78 -3.69 -18.63
N ALA A 343 21.63 -3.82 -19.30
CA ALA A 343 21.03 -5.13 -19.59
C ALA A 343 21.91 -6.03 -20.47
N ASP A 344 22.72 -5.43 -21.37
CA ASP A 344 23.62 -6.18 -22.25
C ASP A 344 24.87 -6.73 -21.51
N ARG A 345 25.15 -6.20 -20.32
CA ARG A 345 26.31 -6.54 -19.49
C ARG A 345 25.94 -7.14 -18.13
N ALA A 346 24.64 -7.27 -17.87
CA ALA A 346 24.15 -7.78 -16.59
C ALA A 346 24.62 -9.22 -16.31
N PRO A 347 25.00 -9.53 -15.08
CA PRO A 347 25.34 -10.89 -14.68
C PRO A 347 24.05 -11.74 -14.56
N ILE A 348 23.62 -12.35 -15.65
CA ILE A 348 22.44 -13.21 -15.67
C ILE A 348 22.79 -14.60 -15.13
N ASP A 349 22.11 -15.01 -14.05
CA ASP A 349 22.16 -16.37 -13.53
C ASP A 349 21.14 -17.26 -14.27
N PRO A 350 21.59 -18.26 -15.07
CA PRO A 350 20.68 -19.10 -15.83
C PRO A 350 19.76 -19.99 -14.97
N GLY A 351 20.07 -20.10 -13.67
CA GLY A 351 19.24 -20.85 -12.70
C GLY A 351 18.01 -20.09 -12.19
N HIS A 352 17.89 -18.81 -12.51
CA HIS A 352 16.82 -17.94 -12.02
C HIS A 352 16.07 -17.25 -13.17
N GLU A 353 14.76 -17.07 -12.99
CA GLU A 353 13.92 -16.41 -13.99
C GLU A 353 14.23 -14.91 -14.10
N VAL A 354 14.22 -14.38 -15.30
CA VAL A 354 14.27 -12.94 -15.57
C VAL A 354 12.85 -12.43 -15.77
N ILE A 355 12.43 -11.49 -14.93
CA ILE A 355 11.10 -10.86 -14.98
C ILE A 355 11.23 -9.52 -15.70
N HIS A 356 10.39 -9.30 -16.71
CA HIS A 356 10.33 -8.05 -17.47
C HIS A 356 9.19 -7.17 -17.01
N GLY A 357 9.30 -5.86 -17.23
CA GLY A 357 8.22 -4.91 -16.98
C GLY A 357 6.95 -5.33 -17.73
N ALA A 358 5.82 -5.24 -17.05
CA ALA A 358 4.51 -5.68 -17.53
C ALA A 358 3.44 -4.62 -17.20
N LYS A 359 2.16 -4.93 -17.42
CA LYS A 359 1.00 -4.04 -17.19
C LYS A 359 1.02 -2.78 -18.08
N GLY A 360 1.43 -2.95 -19.35
CA GLY A 360 1.41 -1.86 -20.34
C GLY A 360 2.58 -0.89 -20.24
N VAL A 361 3.61 -1.22 -19.45
CA VAL A 361 4.86 -0.47 -19.35
C VAL A 361 5.97 -1.29 -20.00
N ASP A 362 6.64 -0.72 -20.99
CA ASP A 362 7.88 -1.27 -21.57
C ASP A 362 9.05 -0.95 -20.61
N GLY A 363 9.08 -1.65 -19.48
CA GLY A 363 10.10 -1.49 -18.46
C GLY A 363 11.36 -2.32 -18.71
N GLY A 364 12.32 -2.21 -17.77
CA GLY A 364 13.52 -3.04 -17.75
C GLY A 364 13.27 -4.46 -17.29
N SER A 365 14.29 -5.11 -16.78
CA SER A 365 14.20 -6.49 -16.28
C SER A 365 14.79 -6.64 -14.88
N VAL A 366 14.33 -7.66 -14.16
CA VAL A 366 14.77 -7.97 -12.79
C VAL A 366 15.02 -9.46 -12.65
N GLN A 367 16.07 -9.82 -11.97
CA GLN A 367 16.34 -11.18 -11.56
C GLN A 367 16.56 -11.25 -10.05
N LEU A 368 15.82 -12.15 -9.38
CA LEU A 368 16.05 -12.49 -7.99
C LEU A 368 17.01 -13.68 -7.94
N VAL A 369 18.21 -13.50 -7.37
CA VAL A 369 19.24 -14.53 -7.27
C VAL A 369 19.44 -15.01 -5.84
N GLY A 370 20.17 -16.11 -5.66
CA GLY A 370 20.43 -16.66 -4.33
C GLY A 370 19.21 -17.26 -3.64
N VAL A 371 19.32 -17.46 -2.33
CA VAL A 371 18.25 -17.97 -1.46
C VAL A 371 18.19 -17.13 -0.20
N HIS A 372 17.00 -17.01 0.40
CA HIS A 372 16.84 -16.32 1.68
C HIS A 372 17.62 -17.02 2.80
N ARG A 373 18.07 -16.20 3.76
CA ARG A 373 18.76 -16.70 4.97
C ARG A 373 17.81 -17.37 5.92
#